data_819c884f0cd84a5caa48490a91eb0c05
#
_entry.id   819c884f0cd84a5caa48490a91eb0c05
#
_cell.length_a   1.000
_cell.length_b   1.000
_cell.length_c   1.000
_cell.angle_alpha   90.00
_cell.angle_beta   90.00
_cell.angle_gamma   90.00
#
_symmetry.space_group_name_H-M   'P 1'
#
loop_
_entity.id
_entity.type
_entity.pdbx_description
1 polymer ?
#
loop_
_entity_poly.entity_id
_entity_poly.type
_entity_poly.pdbx_seq_one_letter_code
_entity_poly.pdbx_strand_id
1 'polypeptide(L)'
;LSMAIVLMLSVWFYTTYTVSAQSLKIAPLIYDDATLGKGEVKKGFVDISNPESTKNTVALQVKAFRQIDDEGGLEFYASEQVAAGVKLDFDRVTLEPRGAMRVYFVLDGAKLPQGDVFAAVLASTIPDGAAAAAQSVSVGTLLVIQNGTPPSHQADIVGFTTSWLQIGDGLSASMKLRNPADPKSATGFFPSVRVATQPYGATTVKGPLLFAGRTRSVEYRQNGNYFGPIYLKASVGSSEKGQIV
;
A
#
# COMPACT_ATOMS: atom_id res chain seq x y z
N LEU A 1 -53.13 -39.41 39.44
CA LEU A 1 -52.09 -38.35 39.74
C LEU A 1 -51.39 -38.01 38.44
N SER A 2 -51.93 -37.02 37.74
CA SER A 2 -51.31 -36.52 36.48
C SER A 2 -50.38 -35.39 36.84
N MET A 3 -49.10 -35.62 36.70
CA MET A 3 -48.08 -34.62 36.85
C MET A 3 -47.86 -33.97 35.50
N ALA A 4 -48.44 -32.79 35.31
CA ALA A 4 -48.23 -31.95 34.13
C ALA A 4 -46.81 -31.37 34.22
N ILE A 5 -45.96 -31.85 33.37
CA ILE A 5 -44.62 -31.25 33.16
C ILE A 5 -44.81 -30.00 32.30
N VAL A 6 -44.77 -28.84 32.94
CA VAL A 6 -44.68 -27.57 32.27
C VAL A 6 -43.25 -27.40 31.73
N LEU A 7 -43.07 -27.74 30.47
CA LEU A 7 -41.83 -27.44 29.75
C LEU A 7 -41.80 -25.92 29.48
N MET A 8 -41.13 -25.19 30.38
CA MET A 8 -40.76 -23.81 30.09
C MET A 8 -39.73 -23.79 28.94
N LEU A 9 -40.20 -23.60 27.73
CA LEU A 9 -39.36 -23.20 26.61
C LEU A 9 -38.86 -21.77 26.88
N SER A 10 -37.73 -21.67 27.57
CA SER A 10 -36.96 -20.43 27.56
C SER A 10 -36.34 -20.26 26.20
N VAL A 11 -37.09 -19.61 25.32
CA VAL A 11 -36.55 -19.08 24.05
C VAL A 11 -35.55 -18.01 24.43
N TRP A 12 -34.29 -18.38 24.50
CA TRP A 12 -33.21 -17.45 24.57
C TRP A 12 -33.15 -16.77 23.19
N PHE A 13 -33.72 -15.59 23.11
CA PHE A 13 -33.44 -14.65 22.02
C PHE A 13 -31.96 -14.30 22.13
N TYR A 14 -31.11 -15.07 21.46
CA TYR A 14 -29.79 -14.60 21.13
C TYR A 14 -29.98 -13.44 20.14
N THR A 15 -30.04 -12.23 20.66
CA THR A 15 -29.81 -11.05 19.85
C THR A 15 -28.35 -11.15 19.37
N THR A 16 -28.17 -11.75 18.20
CA THR A 16 -26.91 -11.65 17.47
C THR A 16 -26.74 -10.18 17.13
N TYR A 17 -26.00 -9.47 17.95
CA TYR A 17 -25.48 -8.17 17.57
C TYR A 17 -24.57 -8.44 16.38
N THR A 18 -25.05 -8.20 15.18
CA THR A 18 -24.17 -8.10 14.02
C THR A 18 -23.31 -6.88 14.26
N VAL A 19 -22.11 -7.10 14.74
CA VAL A 19 -21.06 -6.09 14.74
C VAL A 19 -20.78 -5.83 13.26
N SER A 20 -21.43 -4.81 12.71
CA SER A 20 -21.10 -4.32 11.39
C SER A 20 -19.68 -3.80 11.47
N ALA A 21 -18.73 -4.51 10.87
CA ALA A 21 -17.38 -3.99 10.75
C ALA A 21 -17.50 -2.71 9.90
N GLN A 22 -17.26 -1.56 10.54
CA GLN A 22 -17.25 -0.28 9.84
C GLN A 22 -16.25 -0.39 8.70
N SER A 23 -16.72 -0.26 7.48
CA SER A 23 -15.87 -0.25 6.30
C SER A 23 -15.69 1.19 5.83
N LEU A 24 -14.45 1.54 5.53
CA LEU A 24 -14.07 2.82 4.96
C LEU A 24 -13.20 2.52 3.75
N LYS A 25 -13.38 3.23 2.65
CA LYS A 25 -12.55 3.09 1.45
C LYS A 25 -11.85 4.40 1.14
N ILE A 26 -10.61 4.31 0.68
CA ILE A 26 -9.82 5.44 0.20
C ILE A 26 -9.18 5.10 -1.14
N ALA A 27 -9.09 6.06 -2.04
CA ALA A 27 -8.44 5.94 -3.34
C ALA A 27 -7.77 7.26 -3.74
N PRO A 28 -6.61 7.20 -4.42
CA PRO A 28 -5.83 6.01 -4.71
C PRO A 28 -5.18 5.43 -3.45
N LEU A 29 -4.76 4.17 -3.45
CA LEU A 29 -4.00 3.58 -2.35
C LEU A 29 -2.57 4.10 -2.29
N ILE A 30 -2.01 4.42 -3.44
CA ILE A 30 -0.66 4.97 -3.59
C ILE A 30 -0.72 6.15 -4.54
N TYR A 31 -0.11 7.25 -4.14
CA TYR A 31 0.14 8.43 -4.96
C TYR A 31 1.65 8.55 -5.16
N ASP A 32 2.15 8.05 -6.29
CA ASP A 32 3.58 7.93 -6.60
C ASP A 32 4.06 8.84 -7.73
N ASP A 33 3.21 9.73 -8.22
CA ASP A 33 3.52 10.74 -9.24
C ASP A 33 3.73 12.13 -8.63
N ALA A 34 4.39 12.19 -7.48
CA ALA A 34 4.62 13.43 -6.75
C ALA A 34 6.09 13.88 -6.85
N THR A 35 6.55 14.19 -8.06
CA THR A 35 7.83 14.88 -8.23
C THR A 35 7.63 16.39 -8.08
N LEU A 36 8.41 17.02 -7.20
CA LEU A 36 8.41 18.43 -6.91
C LEU A 36 9.77 19.03 -7.28
N GLY A 37 9.77 20.12 -8.02
CA GLY A 37 10.92 21.00 -8.14
C GLY A 37 11.22 21.71 -6.80
N LYS A 38 12.38 22.31 -6.69
CA LYS A 38 12.77 23.05 -5.46
C LYS A 38 11.77 24.16 -5.15
N GLY A 39 11.07 24.05 -4.04
CA GLY A 39 10.06 25.02 -3.60
C GLY A 39 8.74 24.98 -4.39
N GLU A 40 8.55 23.98 -5.25
CA GLU A 40 7.31 23.80 -6.00
C GLU A 40 6.15 23.40 -5.08
N VAL A 41 4.95 23.87 -5.43
CA VAL A 41 3.71 23.49 -4.76
C VAL A 41 2.83 22.69 -5.72
N LYS A 42 2.46 21.49 -5.33
CA LYS A 42 1.58 20.59 -6.12
C LYS A 42 0.32 20.26 -5.32
N LYS A 43 -0.81 20.21 -6.02
CA LYS A 43 -2.08 19.77 -5.44
C LYS A 43 -2.38 18.33 -5.85
N GLY A 44 -2.93 17.58 -4.90
CA GLY A 44 -3.46 16.24 -5.14
C GLY A 44 -4.79 16.05 -4.43
N PHE A 45 -5.36 14.87 -4.53
CA PHE A 45 -6.59 14.54 -3.84
C PHE A 45 -6.64 13.06 -3.45
N VAL A 46 -7.49 12.77 -2.48
CA VAL A 46 -7.93 11.43 -2.12
C VAL A 46 -9.45 11.39 -2.12
N ASP A 47 -10.02 10.33 -2.64
CA ASP A 47 -11.45 10.06 -2.59
C ASP A 47 -11.73 9.10 -1.43
N ILE A 48 -12.57 9.52 -0.50
CA ILE A 48 -12.95 8.72 0.67
C ILE A 48 -14.42 8.36 0.50
N SER A 49 -14.77 7.09 0.70
CA SER A 49 -16.14 6.63 0.56
C SER A 49 -16.58 5.77 1.74
N ASN A 50 -17.82 5.97 2.12
CA ASN A 50 -18.53 5.23 3.14
C ASN A 50 -19.46 4.21 2.47
N PRO A 51 -19.11 2.92 2.42
CA PRO A 51 -19.99 1.90 1.83
C PRO A 51 -21.14 1.48 2.74
N GLU A 52 -21.15 1.96 3.99
CA GLU A 52 -22.16 1.62 4.98
C GLU A 52 -23.50 2.34 4.74
N SER A 53 -24.57 1.80 5.30
CA SER A 53 -25.90 2.40 5.29
C SER A 53 -26.13 3.44 6.39
N THR A 54 -25.12 3.68 7.22
CA THR A 54 -25.12 4.66 8.31
C THR A 54 -24.15 5.79 8.02
N LYS A 55 -24.43 6.97 8.58
CA LYS A 55 -23.54 8.12 8.53
C LYS A 55 -22.24 7.84 9.28
N ASN A 56 -21.13 8.33 8.76
CA ASN A 56 -19.81 8.07 9.32
C ASN A 56 -19.00 9.37 9.44
N THR A 57 -18.45 9.65 10.61
CA THR A 57 -17.53 10.75 10.82
C THR A 57 -16.10 10.22 10.75
N VAL A 58 -15.27 10.86 9.96
CA VAL A 58 -13.91 10.42 9.65
C VAL A 58 -12.93 11.52 10.03
N ALA A 59 -11.94 11.19 10.85
CA ALA A 59 -10.77 12.03 11.10
C ALA A 59 -9.70 11.77 10.05
N LEU A 60 -9.06 12.83 9.59
CA LEU A 60 -8.00 12.80 8.60
C LEU A 60 -6.69 13.26 9.23
N GLN A 61 -5.62 12.52 8.99
CA GLN A 61 -4.30 12.83 9.53
C GLN A 61 -3.23 12.59 8.49
N VAL A 62 -2.20 13.43 8.51
CA VAL A 62 -0.97 13.21 7.77
C VAL A 62 0.09 12.65 8.71
N LYS A 63 0.69 11.53 8.33
CA LYS A 63 1.82 10.93 9.05
C LYS A 63 2.94 10.60 8.07
N ALA A 64 4.17 10.60 8.56
CA ALA A 64 5.27 9.97 7.85
C ALA A 64 5.18 8.45 8.03
N PHE A 65 5.80 7.69 7.10
CA PHE A 65 5.92 6.25 7.25
C PHE A 65 7.30 5.75 6.85
N ARG A 66 7.65 4.57 7.36
CA ARG A 66 8.85 3.81 7.01
C ARG A 66 8.56 2.33 6.99
N GLN A 67 9.37 1.58 6.27
CA GLN A 67 9.32 0.12 6.27
C GLN A 67 10.07 -0.43 7.50
N ILE A 68 9.46 -1.37 8.22
CA ILE A 68 10.04 -1.95 9.45
C ILE A 68 10.60 -3.35 9.22
N ASP A 69 10.14 -4.09 8.21
CA ASP A 69 10.55 -5.46 7.89
C ASP A 69 10.73 -5.66 6.38
N ASP A 70 11.16 -6.85 5.96
CA ASP A 70 11.35 -7.22 4.56
C ASP A 70 10.06 -7.76 3.91
N GLU A 71 9.00 -8.00 4.68
CA GLU A 71 7.67 -8.40 4.22
C GLU A 71 6.85 -7.19 3.73
N GLY A 72 7.24 -5.99 4.15
CA GLY A 72 6.62 -4.73 3.74
C GLY A 72 5.72 -4.12 4.80
N GLY A 73 5.90 -4.52 6.04
CA GLY A 73 5.30 -3.86 7.18
C GLY A 73 5.69 -2.38 7.23
N LEU A 74 4.69 -1.52 7.49
CA LEU A 74 4.87 -0.08 7.57
C LEU A 74 4.59 0.41 8.99
N GLU A 75 5.44 1.30 9.46
CA GLU A 75 5.21 2.06 10.68
C GLU A 75 4.88 3.50 10.32
N PHE A 76 3.78 4.01 10.87
CA PHE A 76 3.35 5.39 10.71
C PHE A 76 3.71 6.19 11.96
N TYR A 77 4.39 7.33 11.77
CA TYR A 77 4.85 8.17 12.88
C TYR A 77 4.61 9.66 12.61
N ALA A 78 4.56 10.44 13.66
CA ALA A 78 4.44 11.89 13.56
C ALA A 78 5.76 12.49 13.08
N SER A 79 5.68 13.39 12.08
CA SER A 79 6.82 14.17 11.59
C SER A 79 6.37 15.60 11.36
N GLU A 80 6.98 16.54 12.08
CA GLU A 80 6.64 17.97 11.96
C GLU A 80 6.91 18.48 10.54
N GLN A 81 8.00 18.07 9.91
CA GLN A 81 8.36 18.47 8.55
C GLN A 81 7.33 17.96 7.53
N VAL A 82 6.94 16.69 7.63
CA VAL A 82 5.92 16.12 6.75
C VAL A 82 4.59 16.80 6.98
N ALA A 83 4.18 17.01 8.24
CA ALA A 83 2.95 17.70 8.58
C ALA A 83 2.97 19.19 8.17
N ALA A 84 4.12 19.83 8.13
CA ALA A 84 4.26 21.19 7.61
C ALA A 84 4.13 21.25 6.09
N GLY A 85 4.67 20.26 5.37
CA GLY A 85 4.74 20.24 3.92
C GLY A 85 3.56 19.55 3.22
N VAL A 86 2.77 18.73 3.94
CA VAL A 86 1.54 18.11 3.41
C VAL A 86 0.34 18.68 4.17
N LYS A 87 -0.49 19.46 3.50
CA LYS A 87 -1.67 20.09 4.09
C LYS A 87 -2.94 19.54 3.47
N LEU A 88 -3.88 19.13 4.33
CA LEU A 88 -5.22 18.72 3.93
C LEU A 88 -6.17 19.91 4.02
N ASP A 89 -7.18 19.96 3.16
CA ASP A 89 -8.24 20.96 3.22
C ASP A 89 -9.13 20.79 4.45
N PHE A 90 -9.25 19.55 4.94
CA PHE A 90 -10.05 19.18 6.10
C PHE A 90 -9.29 18.20 6.99
N ASP A 91 -9.44 18.32 8.30
CA ASP A 91 -8.98 17.38 9.31
C ASP A 91 -10.07 16.37 9.73
N ARG A 92 -11.33 16.71 9.42
CA ARG A 92 -12.51 15.90 9.69
C ARG A 92 -13.54 16.07 8.60
N VAL A 93 -14.16 14.97 8.20
CA VAL A 93 -15.27 14.96 7.24
C VAL A 93 -16.40 14.07 7.74
N THR A 94 -17.62 14.38 7.36
CA THR A 94 -18.77 13.53 7.61
C THR A 94 -19.27 12.98 6.29
N LEU A 95 -19.34 11.67 6.19
CA LEU A 95 -19.81 10.96 5.02
C LEU A 95 -21.24 10.46 5.25
N GLU A 96 -22.13 10.82 4.36
CA GLU A 96 -23.50 10.28 4.35
C GLU A 96 -23.49 8.77 4.00
N PRO A 97 -24.58 8.05 4.29
CA PRO A 97 -24.69 6.65 3.93
C PRO A 97 -24.42 6.45 2.44
N ARG A 98 -23.52 5.51 2.10
CA ARG A 98 -23.07 5.21 0.73
C ARG A 98 -22.51 6.43 -0.01
N GLY A 99 -22.16 7.50 0.74
CA GLY A 99 -21.59 8.72 0.21
C GLY A 99 -20.08 8.63 0.00
N ALA A 100 -19.57 9.54 -0.83
CA ALA A 100 -18.16 9.73 -1.06
C ALA A 100 -17.82 11.22 -1.04
N MET A 101 -16.58 11.53 -0.69
CA MET A 101 -16.06 12.89 -0.65
C MET A 101 -14.64 12.93 -1.17
N ARG A 102 -14.34 13.92 -1.99
CA ARG A 102 -12.98 14.24 -2.41
C ARG A 102 -12.36 15.23 -1.44
N VAL A 103 -11.18 14.86 -0.91
CA VAL A 103 -10.38 15.70 -0.02
C VAL A 103 -9.11 16.06 -0.76
N TYR A 104 -8.86 17.35 -0.89
CA TYR A 104 -7.64 17.84 -1.53
C TYR A 104 -6.52 17.95 -0.50
N PHE A 105 -5.31 17.79 -1.00
CA PHE A 105 -4.10 18.09 -0.25
C PHE A 105 -3.14 18.93 -1.09
N VAL A 106 -2.27 19.64 -0.39
CA VAL A 106 -1.22 20.46 -0.98
C VAL A 106 0.13 19.93 -0.52
N LEU A 107 1.03 19.69 -1.46
CA LEU A 107 2.43 19.37 -1.23
C LEU A 107 3.24 20.65 -1.41
N ASP A 108 3.93 21.10 -0.36
CA ASP A 108 4.77 22.29 -0.34
C ASP A 108 6.25 21.88 -0.29
N GLY A 109 6.92 21.87 -1.45
CA GLY A 109 8.31 21.45 -1.57
C GLY A 109 9.30 22.32 -0.80
N ALA A 110 8.92 23.56 -0.42
CA ALA A 110 9.77 24.41 0.41
C ALA A 110 9.78 23.95 1.88
N LYS A 111 8.74 23.24 2.34
CA LYS A 111 8.59 22.76 3.71
C LYS A 111 8.90 21.28 3.88
N LEU A 112 8.82 20.51 2.79
CA LEU A 112 9.19 19.10 2.81
C LEU A 112 10.71 18.92 2.87
N PRO A 113 11.19 17.81 3.49
CA PRO A 113 12.59 17.41 3.37
C PRO A 113 13.01 17.25 1.91
N GLN A 114 14.29 17.50 1.61
CA GLN A 114 14.83 17.22 0.28
C GLN A 114 15.06 15.72 0.08
N GLY A 115 14.87 15.24 -1.15
CA GLY A 115 15.00 13.83 -1.52
C GLY A 115 13.66 13.10 -1.49
N ASP A 116 13.69 11.82 -1.16
CA ASP A 116 12.49 11.00 -1.06
C ASP A 116 11.76 11.28 0.26
N VAL A 117 10.46 11.54 0.17
CA VAL A 117 9.60 11.80 1.32
C VAL A 117 8.44 10.81 1.30
N PHE A 118 8.23 10.15 2.43
CA PHE A 118 7.20 9.14 2.59
C PHE A 118 6.15 9.65 3.57
N ALA A 119 4.98 9.98 3.07
CA ALA A 119 3.85 10.46 3.85
C ALA A 119 2.60 9.61 3.58
N ALA A 120 1.67 9.62 4.48
CA ALA A 120 0.37 8.97 4.33
C ALA A 120 -0.73 9.91 4.76
N VAL A 121 -1.80 9.93 3.98
CA VAL A 121 -3.09 10.47 4.40
C VAL A 121 -3.89 9.33 5.00
N LEU A 122 -4.08 9.35 6.32
CA LEU A 122 -4.84 8.34 7.06
C LEU A 122 -6.23 8.87 7.34
N ALA A 123 -7.23 8.05 7.05
CA ALA A 123 -8.64 8.30 7.34
C ALA A 123 -9.10 7.27 8.37
N SER A 124 -9.56 7.75 9.53
CA SER A 124 -9.98 6.90 10.64
C SER A 124 -11.41 7.22 11.05
N THR A 125 -12.25 6.21 11.22
CA THR A 125 -13.61 6.42 11.72
C THR A 125 -13.61 6.88 13.16
N ILE A 126 -14.45 7.89 13.47
CA ILE A 126 -14.71 8.34 14.83
C ILE A 126 -16.01 7.66 15.26
N PRO A 127 -15.98 6.80 16.29
CA PRO A 127 -17.20 6.16 16.78
C PRO A 127 -18.18 7.20 17.34
N ASP A 128 -19.45 7.10 16.98
CA ASP A 128 -20.50 7.91 17.57
C ASP A 128 -20.94 7.29 18.90
N GLY A 129 -20.85 8.06 20.00
CA GLY A 129 -21.38 7.72 21.31
C GLY A 129 -20.45 6.92 22.24
N ALA A 130 -20.94 6.67 23.46
CA ALA A 130 -20.20 6.06 24.57
C ALA A 130 -20.01 4.53 24.47
N ALA A 131 -20.23 3.93 23.32
CA ALA A 131 -19.97 2.51 23.13
C ALA A 131 -18.45 2.27 23.08
N ALA A 132 -17.86 2.03 24.24
CA ALA A 132 -16.43 1.79 24.45
C ALA A 132 -15.85 0.59 23.70
N ALA A 133 -16.64 -0.09 22.86
CA ALA A 133 -16.25 -1.25 22.06
C ALA A 133 -16.27 -0.98 20.55
N ALA A 134 -16.47 0.25 20.09
CA ALA A 134 -16.46 0.55 18.66
C ALA A 134 -15.04 0.46 18.11
N GLN A 135 -14.82 -0.50 17.23
CA GLN A 135 -13.56 -0.64 16.51
C GLN A 135 -13.37 0.55 15.56
N SER A 136 -12.30 1.31 15.76
CA SER A 136 -11.89 2.34 14.79
C SER A 136 -11.24 1.64 13.58
N VAL A 137 -11.79 1.87 12.40
CA VAL A 137 -11.20 1.44 11.13
C VAL A 137 -10.35 2.57 10.59
N SER A 138 -9.12 2.25 10.23
CA SER A 138 -8.21 3.21 9.61
C SER A 138 -7.76 2.71 8.24
N VAL A 139 -7.87 3.55 7.23
CA VAL A 139 -7.39 3.30 5.86
C VAL A 139 -6.50 4.46 5.44
N GLY A 140 -5.62 4.25 4.48
CA GLY A 140 -4.69 5.30 4.09
C GLY A 140 -4.28 5.28 2.62
N THR A 141 -3.90 6.45 2.13
CA THR A 141 -3.19 6.65 0.87
C THR A 141 -1.73 6.92 1.18
N LEU A 142 -0.83 6.13 0.63
CA LEU A 142 0.60 6.37 0.70
C LEU A 142 1.01 7.43 -0.33
N LEU A 143 1.71 8.44 0.12
CA LEU A 143 2.29 9.48 -0.73
C LEU A 143 3.79 9.23 -0.82
N VAL A 144 4.28 8.84 -2.00
CA VAL A 144 5.70 8.70 -2.30
C VAL A 144 6.11 9.92 -3.10
N ILE A 145 6.81 10.83 -2.44
CA ILE A 145 7.11 12.17 -2.95
C ILE A 145 8.61 12.27 -3.20
N GLN A 146 8.98 12.80 -4.34
CA GLN A 146 10.35 13.16 -4.69
C GLN A 146 10.48 14.68 -4.66
N ASN A 147 11.18 15.23 -3.67
CA ASN A 147 11.33 16.67 -3.50
C ASN A 147 12.73 17.14 -3.89
N GLY A 148 12.82 17.91 -4.93
CA GLY A 148 14.09 18.42 -5.45
C GLY A 148 14.90 17.38 -6.22
N THR A 149 16.22 17.33 -6.00
CA THR A 149 17.10 16.40 -6.69
C THR A 149 16.88 14.97 -6.20
N PRO A 150 16.56 14.04 -7.11
CA PRO A 150 16.36 12.65 -6.72
C PRO A 150 17.65 12.03 -6.19
N PRO A 151 17.59 11.24 -5.12
CA PRO A 151 18.71 10.40 -4.73
C PRO A 151 18.95 9.32 -5.79
N SER A 152 20.14 8.71 -5.78
CA SER A 152 20.41 7.57 -6.65
C SER A 152 19.56 6.38 -6.20
N HIS A 153 18.65 5.95 -7.06
CA HIS A 153 17.81 4.77 -6.84
C HIS A 153 18.46 3.56 -7.48
N GLN A 154 18.90 2.61 -6.66
CA GLN A 154 19.52 1.36 -7.10
C GLN A 154 18.84 0.16 -6.46
N ALA A 155 18.71 -0.91 -7.21
CA ALA A 155 18.26 -2.19 -6.71
C ALA A 155 19.12 -3.32 -7.29
N ASP A 156 19.38 -4.31 -6.45
CA ASP A 156 20.09 -5.53 -6.84
C ASP A 156 19.14 -6.73 -6.77
N ILE A 157 19.27 -7.65 -7.71
CA ILE A 157 18.59 -8.95 -7.66
C ILE A 157 19.45 -9.89 -6.81
N VAL A 158 19.08 -10.07 -5.55
CA VAL A 158 19.80 -10.93 -4.60
C VAL A 158 19.29 -12.38 -4.62
N GLY A 159 18.10 -12.62 -5.16
CA GLY A 159 17.54 -13.95 -5.33
C GLY A 159 16.70 -14.04 -6.62
N PHE A 160 16.76 -15.19 -7.29
CA PHE A 160 15.93 -15.50 -8.44
C PHE A 160 15.57 -16.99 -8.35
N THR A 161 14.29 -17.29 -8.35
CA THR A 161 13.77 -18.65 -8.25
C THR A 161 12.66 -18.84 -9.25
N THR A 162 12.74 -19.94 -10.01
CA THR A 162 11.68 -20.38 -10.91
C THR A 162 11.64 -21.90 -10.91
N SER A 163 10.51 -22.51 -11.24
CA SER A 163 10.43 -23.95 -11.42
C SER A 163 11.18 -24.35 -12.69
N TRP A 164 12.03 -25.37 -12.61
CA TRP A 164 12.75 -25.93 -13.76
C TRP A 164 11.81 -26.56 -14.80
N LEU A 165 10.61 -26.94 -14.38
CA LEU A 165 9.54 -27.46 -15.23
C LEU A 165 8.27 -26.68 -14.91
N GLN A 166 7.76 -25.95 -15.88
CA GLN A 166 6.48 -25.25 -15.79
C GLN A 166 5.50 -25.92 -16.76
N ILE A 167 4.49 -26.57 -16.19
CA ILE A 167 3.44 -27.26 -16.94
C ILE A 167 2.15 -26.46 -16.73
N GLY A 168 1.50 -26.07 -17.82
CA GLY A 168 0.24 -25.33 -17.78
C GLY A 168 0.33 -23.97 -18.48
N ASP A 169 -0.60 -23.08 -18.14
CA ASP A 169 -0.86 -21.86 -18.90
C ASP A 169 0.02 -20.69 -18.46
N GLY A 170 1.34 -20.85 -18.50
CA GLY A 170 2.18 -19.68 -18.25
C GLY A 170 3.55 -19.96 -17.64
N LEU A 171 4.30 -18.86 -17.49
CA LEU A 171 5.61 -18.81 -16.84
C LEU A 171 5.52 -18.02 -15.54
N SER A 172 6.25 -18.48 -14.52
CA SER A 172 6.35 -17.79 -13.23
C SER A 172 7.78 -17.77 -12.71
N ALA A 173 8.13 -16.69 -12.03
CA ALA A 173 9.39 -16.57 -11.31
C ALA A 173 9.20 -15.66 -10.08
N SER A 174 9.97 -15.93 -9.04
CA SER A 174 10.08 -15.07 -7.86
C SER A 174 11.46 -14.44 -7.81
N MET A 175 11.51 -13.15 -7.56
CA MET A 175 12.73 -12.38 -7.49
C MET A 175 12.83 -11.69 -6.14
N LYS A 176 13.99 -11.73 -5.48
CA LYS A 176 14.29 -10.91 -4.32
C LYS A 176 15.13 -9.71 -4.75
N LEU A 177 14.59 -8.51 -4.53
CA LEU A 177 15.26 -7.24 -4.80
C LEU A 177 15.75 -6.64 -3.49
N ARG A 178 16.95 -6.09 -3.49
CA ARG A 178 17.53 -5.35 -2.38
C ARG A 178 17.92 -3.95 -2.82
N ASN A 179 17.58 -2.94 -2.01
CA ASN A 179 18.12 -1.60 -2.15
C ASN A 179 19.46 -1.55 -1.36
N PRO A 180 20.62 -1.38 -2.04
CA PRO A 180 21.93 -1.39 -1.38
C PRO A 180 22.26 -0.10 -0.62
N ALA A 181 21.41 0.92 -0.69
CA ALA A 181 21.63 2.19 0.01
C ALA A 181 21.72 1.99 1.53
N ASP A 182 22.39 2.91 2.21
CA ASP A 182 22.52 2.89 3.68
C ASP A 182 21.13 2.87 4.33
N PRO A 183 20.83 1.91 5.23
CA PRO A 183 19.54 1.84 5.94
C PRO A 183 19.14 3.12 6.69
N LYS A 184 20.10 3.99 6.99
CA LYS A 184 19.85 5.30 7.62
C LYS A 184 19.40 6.36 6.62
N SER A 185 19.55 6.11 5.33
CA SER A 185 19.09 7.05 4.31
C SER A 185 17.59 6.95 4.15
N ALA A 186 16.92 8.09 3.98
CA ALA A 186 15.48 8.15 3.73
C ALA A 186 15.14 7.87 2.26
N THR A 187 15.84 6.94 1.60
CA THR A 187 15.59 6.62 0.20
C THR A 187 14.68 5.42 0.05
N GLY A 188 13.81 5.49 -0.95
CA GLY A 188 12.95 4.38 -1.32
C GLY A 188 12.23 4.67 -2.64
N PHE A 189 12.01 3.63 -3.43
CA PHE A 189 11.42 3.77 -4.76
C PHE A 189 10.75 2.47 -5.20
N PHE A 190 10.00 2.56 -6.30
CA PHE A 190 9.43 1.39 -6.95
C PHE A 190 10.35 0.91 -8.07
N PRO A 191 11.10 -0.19 -7.89
CA PRO A 191 11.99 -0.68 -8.92
C PRO A 191 11.21 -1.22 -10.12
N SER A 192 11.70 -0.95 -11.33
CA SER A 192 11.19 -1.55 -12.56
C SER A 192 12.08 -2.72 -12.96
N VAL A 193 11.55 -3.93 -12.91
CA VAL A 193 12.25 -5.15 -13.27
C VAL A 193 11.86 -5.58 -14.68
N ARG A 194 12.82 -5.67 -15.57
CA ARG A 194 12.61 -6.23 -16.89
C ARG A 194 12.81 -7.75 -16.82
N VAL A 195 11.81 -8.50 -17.21
CA VAL A 195 11.87 -9.96 -17.32
C VAL A 195 11.83 -10.33 -18.79
N ALA A 196 12.91 -10.91 -19.29
CA ALA A 196 13.01 -11.44 -20.65
C ALA A 196 12.73 -12.95 -20.64
N THR A 197 11.87 -13.38 -21.52
CA THR A 197 11.49 -14.78 -21.77
C THR A 197 11.92 -15.15 -23.17
N GLN A 198 13.16 -15.62 -23.32
CA GLN A 198 13.69 -15.95 -24.63
C GLN A 198 13.23 -17.35 -25.10
N PRO A 199 12.67 -17.49 -26.31
CA PRO A 199 12.64 -16.51 -27.41
C PRO A 199 11.42 -15.61 -27.46
N TYR A 200 10.54 -15.60 -26.47
CA TYR A 200 9.19 -15.02 -26.55
C TYR A 200 9.09 -13.51 -26.26
N GLY A 201 10.16 -12.85 -25.83
CA GLY A 201 10.18 -11.40 -25.63
C GLY A 201 10.54 -10.95 -24.21
N ALA A 202 10.11 -9.74 -23.83
CA ALA A 202 10.37 -9.21 -22.50
C ALA A 202 9.20 -8.34 -22.01
N THR A 203 8.99 -8.34 -20.70
CA THR A 203 7.99 -7.55 -20.02
C THR A 203 8.66 -6.79 -18.88
N THR A 204 8.13 -5.61 -18.53
CA THR A 204 8.56 -4.85 -17.35
C THR A 204 7.52 -4.98 -16.25
N VAL A 205 7.97 -5.37 -15.07
CA VAL A 205 7.16 -5.50 -13.87
C VAL A 205 7.56 -4.40 -12.89
N LYS A 206 6.59 -3.62 -12.40
CA LYS A 206 6.81 -2.66 -11.32
C LYS A 206 6.89 -3.43 -10.01
N GLY A 207 8.01 -3.30 -9.30
CA GLY A 207 8.19 -3.90 -7.98
C GLY A 207 7.47 -3.10 -6.88
N PRO A 208 7.39 -3.65 -5.68
CA PRO A 208 6.88 -2.95 -4.51
C PRO A 208 7.82 -1.83 -4.08
N LEU A 209 7.33 -0.91 -3.23
CA LEU A 209 8.16 0.12 -2.62
C LEU A 209 9.33 -0.52 -1.85
N LEU A 210 10.53 -0.13 -2.18
CA LEU A 210 11.79 -0.72 -1.70
C LEU A 210 12.63 0.35 -1.02
N PHE A 211 12.67 0.32 0.30
CA PHE A 211 13.44 1.24 1.12
C PHE A 211 14.93 0.86 1.20
N ALA A 212 15.76 1.83 1.55
CA ALA A 212 17.19 1.66 1.75
C ALA A 212 17.52 0.51 2.70
N GLY A 213 18.46 -0.34 2.32
CA GLY A 213 18.91 -1.51 3.07
C GLY A 213 17.90 -2.68 3.14
N ARG A 214 16.69 -2.50 2.60
CA ARG A 214 15.61 -3.50 2.65
C ARG A 214 15.59 -4.40 1.44
N THR A 215 14.95 -5.55 1.64
CA THR A 215 14.70 -6.57 0.60
C THR A 215 13.20 -6.73 0.38
N ARG A 216 12.76 -6.94 -0.86
CA ARG A 216 11.37 -7.21 -1.21
C ARG A 216 11.29 -8.27 -2.29
N SER A 217 10.24 -9.08 -2.21
CA SER A 217 9.94 -10.08 -3.25
C SER A 217 9.06 -9.48 -4.34
N VAL A 218 9.34 -9.86 -5.57
CA VAL A 218 8.57 -9.54 -6.77
C VAL A 218 8.18 -10.83 -7.45
N GLU A 219 6.89 -11.03 -7.63
CA GLU A 219 6.37 -12.18 -8.37
C GLU A 219 6.14 -11.79 -9.83
N TYR A 220 6.63 -12.62 -10.72
CA TYR A 220 6.37 -12.52 -12.14
C TYR A 220 5.48 -13.66 -12.57
N ARG A 221 4.45 -13.33 -13.35
CA ARG A 221 3.61 -14.31 -14.04
C ARG A 221 3.28 -13.80 -15.43
N GLN A 222 3.42 -14.68 -16.41
CA GLN A 222 3.05 -14.41 -17.79
C GLN A 222 2.22 -15.58 -18.31
N ASN A 223 0.95 -15.33 -18.60
CA ASN A 223 0.08 -16.32 -19.20
C ASN A 223 0.45 -16.55 -20.66
N GLY A 224 0.31 -17.77 -21.13
CA GLY A 224 0.59 -18.14 -22.51
C GLY A 224 0.99 -19.61 -22.66
N ASN A 225 0.95 -20.11 -23.88
CA ASN A 225 1.41 -21.44 -24.20
C ASN A 225 2.88 -21.37 -24.64
N TYR A 226 3.75 -21.97 -23.87
CA TYR A 226 5.18 -21.98 -24.10
C TYR A 226 5.65 -23.40 -24.40
N PHE A 227 6.54 -23.55 -25.37
CA PHE A 227 7.07 -24.84 -25.79
C PHE A 227 8.60 -24.81 -25.90
N GLY A 228 9.23 -25.86 -25.42
CA GLY A 228 10.69 -26.02 -25.44
C GLY A 228 11.40 -25.31 -24.29
N PRO A 229 12.73 -25.36 -24.26
CA PRO A 229 13.52 -24.70 -23.24
C PRO A 229 13.39 -23.18 -23.34
N ILE A 230 13.13 -22.52 -22.23
CA ILE A 230 12.96 -21.06 -22.14
C ILE A 230 14.00 -20.51 -21.20
N TYR A 231 14.68 -19.45 -21.58
CA TYR A 231 15.57 -18.72 -20.71
C TYR A 231 14.85 -17.52 -20.11
N LEU A 232 14.59 -17.60 -18.80
CA LEU A 232 14.06 -16.49 -18.02
C LEU A 232 15.21 -15.66 -17.47
N LYS A 233 15.23 -14.36 -17.79
CA LYS A 233 16.25 -13.41 -17.33
C LYS A 233 15.58 -12.18 -16.73
N ALA A 234 15.87 -11.90 -15.48
CA ALA A 234 15.46 -10.68 -14.81
C ALA A 234 16.61 -9.68 -14.76
N SER A 235 16.32 -8.40 -14.98
CA SER A 235 17.29 -7.31 -14.86
C SER A 235 16.67 -6.09 -14.22
N VAL A 236 17.43 -5.42 -13.36
CA VAL A 236 17.11 -4.14 -12.73
C VAL A 236 18.39 -3.31 -12.65
N GLY A 237 18.41 -2.13 -13.30
CA GLY A 237 19.65 -1.36 -13.44
C GLY A 237 20.77 -2.21 -14.07
N SER A 238 21.89 -2.36 -13.38
CA SER A 238 23.05 -3.19 -13.77
C SER A 238 22.98 -4.62 -13.25
N SER A 239 22.03 -4.96 -12.38
CA SER A 239 21.90 -6.29 -11.78
C SER A 239 21.07 -7.22 -12.64
N GLU A 240 21.58 -8.44 -12.88
CA GLU A 240 20.90 -9.44 -13.71
C GLU A 240 20.98 -10.83 -13.08
N LYS A 241 19.93 -11.62 -13.23
CA LYS A 241 19.85 -13.04 -12.88
C LYS A 241 18.99 -13.77 -13.89
N GLY A 242 19.30 -15.04 -14.16
CA GLY A 242 18.51 -15.83 -15.09
C GLY A 242 18.68 -17.33 -14.90
N GLN A 243 17.74 -18.09 -15.44
CA GLN A 243 17.69 -19.56 -15.39
C GLN A 243 16.95 -20.11 -16.61
N ILE A 244 17.36 -21.30 -17.06
CA ILE A 244 16.61 -22.08 -18.06
C ILE A 244 15.50 -22.88 -17.37
N VAL A 245 14.31 -22.85 -17.94
CA VAL A 245 13.10 -23.54 -17.47
C VAL A 245 12.47 -24.33 -18.61
#